data_76eac1c57e498f7100c2fbe5a49d0f57
#
_entry.id   76eac1c57e498f7100c2fbe5a49d0f57
#
_cell.length_a   1.000
_cell.length_b   1.000
_cell.length_c   1.000
_cell.angle_alpha   90.00
_cell.angle_beta   90.00
_cell.angle_gamma   90.00
#
_symmetry.space_group_name_H-M   'P 1'
#
loop_
_entity.id
_entity.type
_entity.pdbx_description
1 polymer ?
#
loop_
_entity_poly.entity_id
_entity_poly.type
_entity_poly.pdbx_seq_one_letter_code
_entity_poly.pdbx_strand_id
1 'polypeptide(L)'
;MASLTDRIALVTGSTSGIGRGIATHFASIGASVMIHGPVDADAQAIAAELRDAGHDADAVAGDLTDPDTCRHVVRTVVERHGGIDILVNNAASTLRGSLEDSSVELWDMMMAVNLRAPFICLQEAVKSMKPRGGGSIVNIGSINAYVGMSNLGPYSVSKGGLMTMTRNAAGALRNYRVRVNQINVGWTLTEGEERVQRLDGKGPEWLTDAIATRPFGRLLAPGDIALAAAYFASDDSALITGSVLDLEQFPLGIFPE
;
A
#
# COMPACT_ATOMS: atom_id res chain seq x y z
N MET A 1 21.69 0.91 -5.86
CA MET A 1 20.26 0.80 -6.17
C MET A 1 19.69 -0.28 -5.27
N ALA A 2 18.50 -0.07 -4.73
CA ALA A 2 17.84 -1.08 -3.89
C ALA A 2 17.82 -2.43 -4.60
N SER A 3 18.16 -3.51 -3.90
CA SER A 3 18.03 -4.88 -4.36
C SER A 3 17.14 -5.64 -3.39
N LEU A 4 16.28 -6.47 -3.93
CA LEU A 4 15.41 -7.36 -3.16
C LEU A 4 15.67 -8.84 -3.52
N THR A 5 16.87 -9.14 -4.03
CA THR A 5 17.29 -10.51 -4.34
C THR A 5 17.11 -11.42 -3.13
N ASP A 6 16.53 -12.59 -3.34
CA ASP A 6 16.22 -13.61 -2.31
C ASP A 6 15.22 -13.12 -1.23
N ARG A 7 14.50 -12.03 -1.46
CA ARG A 7 13.44 -11.54 -0.56
C ARG A 7 12.07 -11.99 -1.03
N ILE A 8 11.24 -12.44 -0.10
CA ILE A 8 9.86 -12.86 -0.33
C ILE A 8 8.95 -11.70 0.07
N ALA A 9 8.19 -11.17 -0.90
CA ALA A 9 7.35 -10.00 -0.72
C ALA A 9 5.86 -10.30 -0.98
N LEU A 10 5.01 -9.89 -0.07
CA LEU A 10 3.55 -9.79 -0.29
C LEU A 10 3.18 -8.32 -0.51
N VAL A 11 2.49 -8.04 -1.61
CA VAL A 11 1.90 -6.72 -1.88
C VAL A 11 0.39 -6.86 -1.94
N THR A 12 -0.33 -6.35 -0.93
CA THR A 12 -1.79 -6.42 -0.93
C THR A 12 -2.41 -5.43 -1.92
N GLY A 13 -3.49 -5.83 -2.62
CA GLY A 13 -4.13 -4.98 -3.64
C GLY A 13 -3.22 -4.70 -4.83
N SER A 14 -2.47 -5.70 -5.30
CA SER A 14 -1.46 -5.55 -6.35
C SER A 14 -1.92 -5.94 -7.75
N THR A 15 -3.21 -6.09 -7.97
CA THR A 15 -3.78 -6.36 -9.31
C THR A 15 -3.89 -5.10 -10.17
N SER A 16 -3.79 -3.89 -9.60
CA SER A 16 -3.89 -2.63 -10.32
C SER A 16 -3.16 -1.48 -9.61
N GLY A 17 -3.06 -0.34 -10.27
CA GLY A 17 -2.63 0.94 -9.72
C GLY A 17 -1.28 0.90 -8.98
N ILE A 18 -1.24 1.51 -7.79
CA ILE A 18 -0.02 1.62 -6.98
C ILE A 18 0.52 0.25 -6.62
N GLY A 19 -0.34 -0.67 -6.17
CA GLY A 19 0.07 -2.01 -5.76
C GLY A 19 0.71 -2.80 -6.90
N ARG A 20 0.14 -2.75 -8.11
CA ARG A 20 0.74 -3.37 -9.29
C ARG A 20 2.10 -2.75 -9.62
N GLY A 21 2.22 -1.42 -9.57
CA GLY A 21 3.49 -0.74 -9.77
C GLY A 21 4.57 -1.17 -8.77
N ILE A 22 4.22 -1.30 -7.49
CA ILE A 22 5.14 -1.78 -6.45
C ILE A 22 5.54 -3.24 -6.71
N ALA A 23 4.58 -4.13 -6.96
CA ALA A 23 4.83 -5.55 -7.19
C ALA A 23 5.74 -5.78 -8.42
N THR A 24 5.44 -5.12 -9.54
CA THR A 24 6.25 -5.18 -10.76
C THR A 24 7.67 -4.68 -10.51
N HIS A 25 7.83 -3.57 -9.80
CA HIS A 25 9.16 -3.05 -9.49
C HIS A 25 9.93 -3.98 -8.55
N PHE A 26 9.29 -4.53 -7.51
CA PHE A 26 9.94 -5.49 -6.59
C PHE A 26 10.42 -6.73 -7.34
N ALA A 27 9.60 -7.29 -8.23
CA ALA A 27 9.99 -8.40 -9.09
C ALA A 27 11.19 -8.05 -9.97
N SER A 28 11.21 -6.86 -10.58
CA SER A 28 12.30 -6.40 -11.46
C SER A 28 13.64 -6.21 -10.75
N ILE A 29 13.64 -6.04 -9.42
CA ILE A 29 14.84 -5.91 -8.59
C ILE A 29 15.14 -7.16 -7.74
N GLY A 30 14.51 -8.30 -8.11
CA GLY A 30 14.89 -9.63 -7.66
C GLY A 30 14.07 -10.25 -6.54
N ALA A 31 12.94 -9.67 -6.14
CA ALA A 31 12.06 -10.28 -5.16
C ALA A 31 11.23 -11.42 -5.76
N SER A 32 10.96 -12.45 -4.95
CA SER A 32 9.83 -13.37 -5.16
C SER A 32 8.56 -12.67 -4.67
N VAL A 33 7.60 -12.40 -5.56
CA VAL A 33 6.45 -11.53 -5.27
C VAL A 33 5.14 -12.30 -5.27
N MET A 34 4.42 -12.23 -4.15
CA MET A 34 3.04 -12.67 -4.06
C MET A 34 2.09 -11.53 -4.44
N ILE A 35 1.36 -11.72 -5.54
CA ILE A 35 0.29 -10.83 -6.01
C ILE A 35 -0.98 -11.12 -5.22
N HIS A 36 -1.67 -10.07 -4.79
CA HIS A 36 -2.93 -10.20 -4.08
C HIS A 36 -4.00 -9.27 -4.64
N GLY A 37 -5.21 -9.77 -4.78
CA GLY A 37 -6.44 -9.05 -5.10
C GLY A 37 -7.68 -9.80 -4.64
N PRO A 38 -8.87 -9.19 -4.67
CA PRO A 38 -10.10 -9.85 -4.24
C PRO A 38 -10.56 -10.94 -5.22
N VAL A 39 -10.15 -10.86 -6.50
CA VAL A 39 -10.56 -11.78 -7.58
C VAL A 39 -9.35 -12.61 -8.00
N ASP A 40 -9.47 -13.93 -7.91
CA ASP A 40 -8.37 -14.85 -8.20
C ASP A 40 -7.87 -14.73 -9.65
N ALA A 41 -8.77 -14.66 -10.62
CA ALA A 41 -8.39 -14.54 -12.03
C ALA A 41 -7.52 -13.30 -12.30
N ASP A 42 -7.82 -12.17 -11.66
CA ASP A 42 -7.04 -10.94 -11.82
C ASP A 42 -5.65 -11.09 -11.19
N ALA A 43 -5.55 -11.68 -10.00
CA ALA A 43 -4.28 -11.91 -9.33
C ALA A 43 -3.39 -12.89 -10.11
N GLN A 44 -3.97 -13.98 -10.62
CA GLN A 44 -3.28 -14.96 -11.45
C GLN A 44 -2.79 -14.35 -12.78
N ALA A 45 -3.58 -13.49 -13.40
CA ALA A 45 -3.19 -12.82 -14.64
C ALA A 45 -1.93 -11.96 -14.44
N ILE A 46 -1.88 -11.15 -13.38
CA ILE A 46 -0.71 -10.32 -13.08
C ILE A 46 0.52 -11.18 -12.72
N ALA A 47 0.33 -12.24 -11.92
CA ALA A 47 1.43 -13.15 -11.62
C ALA A 47 1.97 -13.86 -12.87
N ALA A 48 1.09 -14.23 -13.81
CA ALA A 48 1.49 -14.82 -15.09
C ALA A 48 2.29 -13.82 -15.94
N GLU A 49 1.84 -12.57 -16.07
CA GLU A 49 2.59 -11.51 -16.77
C GLU A 49 4.01 -11.36 -16.22
N LEU A 50 4.17 -11.38 -14.89
CA LEU A 50 5.49 -11.27 -14.26
C LEU A 50 6.35 -12.50 -14.52
N ARG A 51 5.78 -13.71 -14.47
CA ARG A 51 6.51 -14.95 -14.81
C ARG A 51 6.94 -14.98 -16.28
N ASP A 52 6.07 -14.54 -17.19
CA ASP A 52 6.37 -14.46 -18.63
C ASP A 52 7.51 -13.45 -18.91
N ALA A 53 7.63 -12.43 -18.06
CA ALA A 53 8.75 -11.48 -18.07
C ALA A 53 10.03 -12.03 -17.39
N GLY A 54 10.02 -13.28 -16.91
CA GLY A 54 11.18 -13.93 -16.29
C GLY A 54 11.35 -13.67 -14.79
N HIS A 55 10.31 -13.17 -14.11
CA HIS A 55 10.35 -12.90 -12.66
C HIS A 55 9.69 -14.01 -11.86
N ASP A 56 10.07 -14.13 -10.59
CA ASP A 56 9.44 -15.05 -9.64
C ASP A 56 8.18 -14.39 -9.03
N ALA A 57 7.02 -14.91 -9.39
CA ALA A 57 5.73 -14.39 -8.93
C ALA A 57 4.69 -15.49 -8.77
N ASP A 58 3.88 -15.37 -7.72
CA ASP A 58 2.72 -16.22 -7.43
C ASP A 58 1.52 -15.34 -7.06
N ALA A 59 0.35 -15.93 -6.89
CA ALA A 59 -0.88 -15.19 -6.59
C ALA A 59 -1.68 -15.83 -5.46
N VAL A 60 -2.33 -14.99 -4.67
CA VAL A 60 -3.33 -15.37 -3.68
C VAL A 60 -4.49 -14.38 -3.72
N ALA A 61 -5.72 -14.87 -3.71
CA ALA A 61 -6.89 -14.01 -3.72
C ALA A 61 -7.61 -14.01 -2.37
N GLY A 62 -8.37 -12.94 -2.13
CA GLY A 62 -9.29 -12.86 -1.00
C GLY A 62 -9.74 -11.44 -0.67
N ASP A 63 -10.93 -11.34 -0.08
CA ASP A 63 -11.45 -10.06 0.39
C ASP A 63 -10.92 -9.75 1.79
N LEU A 64 -10.12 -8.69 1.89
CA LEU A 64 -9.52 -8.26 3.17
C LEU A 64 -10.51 -7.57 4.12
N THR A 65 -11.77 -7.43 3.77
CA THR A 65 -12.80 -7.07 4.75
C THR A 65 -13.02 -8.19 5.76
N ASP A 66 -12.70 -9.45 5.40
CA ASP A 66 -12.77 -10.59 6.31
C ASP A 66 -11.44 -10.83 7.05
N PRO A 67 -11.46 -10.87 8.40
CA PRO A 67 -10.26 -11.09 9.20
C PRO A 67 -9.57 -12.44 8.96
N ASP A 68 -10.30 -13.48 8.66
CA ASP A 68 -9.71 -14.82 8.44
C ASP A 68 -9.03 -14.88 7.07
N THR A 69 -9.60 -14.20 6.07
CA THR A 69 -8.96 -14.02 4.77
C THR A 69 -7.65 -13.23 4.91
N CYS A 70 -7.59 -12.18 5.73
CA CYS A 70 -6.34 -11.46 5.97
C CYS A 70 -5.23 -12.40 6.50
N ARG A 71 -5.57 -13.29 7.44
CA ARG A 71 -4.62 -14.30 7.97
C ARG A 71 -4.23 -15.32 6.90
N HIS A 72 -5.23 -15.83 6.16
CA HIS A 72 -5.03 -16.81 5.11
C HIS A 72 -4.05 -16.31 4.04
N VAL A 73 -4.23 -15.09 3.55
CA VAL A 73 -3.36 -14.49 2.53
C VAL A 73 -1.89 -14.50 2.98
N VAL A 74 -1.59 -14.08 4.20
CA VAL A 74 -0.20 -14.08 4.71
C VAL A 74 0.32 -15.50 4.92
N ARG A 75 -0.50 -16.40 5.47
CA ARG A 75 -0.11 -17.80 5.68
C ARG A 75 0.22 -18.52 4.38
N THR A 76 -0.56 -18.28 3.34
CA THR A 76 -0.32 -18.84 2.01
C THR A 76 1.08 -18.46 1.49
N VAL A 77 1.52 -17.22 1.69
CA VAL A 77 2.89 -16.80 1.35
C VAL A 77 3.92 -17.62 2.13
N VAL A 78 3.73 -17.72 3.44
CA VAL A 78 4.67 -18.46 4.32
C VAL A 78 4.72 -19.93 3.96
N GLU A 79 3.59 -20.55 3.66
CA GLU A 79 3.49 -21.97 3.28
C GLU A 79 4.13 -22.26 1.92
N ARG A 80 3.93 -21.40 0.93
CA ARG A 80 4.44 -21.61 -0.43
C ARG A 80 5.92 -21.27 -0.59
N HIS A 81 6.38 -20.20 0.09
CA HIS A 81 7.76 -19.69 -0.07
C HIS A 81 8.66 -19.95 1.15
N GLY A 82 8.13 -20.58 2.22
CA GLY A 82 8.92 -20.87 3.44
C GLY A 82 9.10 -19.67 4.36
N GLY A 83 8.49 -18.52 4.07
CA GLY A 83 8.55 -17.32 4.90
C GLY A 83 8.04 -16.06 4.21
N ILE A 84 8.15 -14.94 4.91
CA ILE A 84 7.87 -13.61 4.36
C ILE A 84 8.91 -12.64 4.91
N ASP A 85 9.55 -11.86 4.05
CA ASP A 85 10.56 -10.85 4.39
C ASP A 85 9.98 -9.43 4.29
N ILE A 86 9.06 -9.21 3.36
CA ILE A 86 8.48 -7.91 3.05
C ILE A 86 6.95 -8.01 2.99
N LEU A 87 6.27 -7.15 3.74
CA LEU A 87 4.83 -6.94 3.63
C LEU A 87 4.55 -5.50 3.19
N VAL A 88 3.86 -5.33 2.06
CA VAL A 88 3.33 -4.02 1.65
C VAL A 88 1.81 -4.02 1.85
N ASN A 89 1.34 -3.28 2.84
CA ASN A 89 -0.08 -3.03 3.06
C ASN A 89 -0.52 -1.88 2.14
N ASN A 90 -0.95 -2.24 0.92
CA ASN A 90 -1.40 -1.29 -0.08
C ASN A 90 -2.90 -1.34 -0.34
N ALA A 91 -3.55 -2.50 -0.21
CA ALA A 91 -4.99 -2.64 -0.42
C ALA A 91 -5.77 -1.58 0.36
N ALA A 92 -6.63 -0.85 -0.33
CA ALA A 92 -7.43 0.21 0.27
C ALA A 92 -8.70 0.49 -0.55
N SER A 93 -9.73 0.94 0.15
CA SER A 93 -10.88 1.60 -0.44
C SER A 93 -10.68 3.12 -0.39
N THR A 94 -11.02 3.81 -1.48
CA THR A 94 -10.96 5.27 -1.62
C THR A 94 -12.35 5.87 -1.89
N LEU A 95 -13.41 5.15 -1.53
CA LEU A 95 -14.78 5.62 -1.71
C LEU A 95 -14.98 6.95 -0.99
N ARG A 96 -15.77 7.80 -1.62
CA ARG A 96 -16.08 9.13 -1.08
C ARG A 96 -17.16 9.01 0.00
N GLY A 97 -17.06 9.87 1.00
CA GLY A 97 -18.06 10.04 2.03
C GLY A 97 -17.72 11.25 2.90
N SER A 98 -18.70 12.17 3.05
CA SER A 98 -18.59 13.28 3.96
C SER A 98 -18.95 12.86 5.39
N LEU A 99 -18.78 13.77 6.36
CA LEU A 99 -19.27 13.56 7.71
C LEU A 99 -20.80 13.43 7.78
N GLU A 100 -21.51 14.14 6.88
CA GLU A 100 -22.98 14.19 6.87
C GLU A 100 -23.59 12.99 6.13
N ASP A 101 -22.91 12.52 5.05
CA ASP A 101 -23.51 11.55 4.12
C ASP A 101 -22.98 10.13 4.27
N SER A 102 -21.91 9.92 5.06
CA SER A 102 -21.35 8.58 5.24
C SER A 102 -22.26 7.68 6.07
N SER A 103 -22.63 6.52 5.52
CA SER A 103 -23.31 5.51 6.30
C SER A 103 -22.34 4.76 7.24
N VAL A 104 -22.89 4.09 8.26
CA VAL A 104 -22.10 3.25 9.17
C VAL A 104 -21.44 2.10 8.39
N GLU A 105 -22.13 1.54 7.40
CA GLU A 105 -21.61 0.45 6.56
C GLU A 105 -20.39 0.90 5.74
N LEU A 106 -20.42 2.12 5.18
CA LEU A 106 -19.26 2.71 4.49
C LEU A 106 -18.10 2.91 5.46
N TRP A 107 -18.39 3.43 6.65
CA TRP A 107 -17.39 3.58 7.71
C TRP A 107 -16.76 2.25 8.08
N ASP A 108 -17.57 1.24 8.40
CA ASP A 108 -17.11 -0.08 8.83
C ASP A 108 -16.27 -0.79 7.75
N MET A 109 -16.72 -0.73 6.49
CA MET A 109 -15.97 -1.26 5.35
C MET A 109 -14.63 -0.53 5.19
N MET A 110 -14.61 0.79 5.29
CA MET A 110 -13.39 1.60 5.16
C MET A 110 -12.38 1.24 6.26
N MET A 111 -12.84 1.14 7.52
CA MET A 111 -11.99 0.72 8.63
C MET A 111 -11.53 -0.71 8.50
N ALA A 112 -12.38 -1.61 7.98
CA ALA A 112 -12.04 -3.00 7.76
C ALA A 112 -10.87 -3.15 6.78
N VAL A 113 -10.95 -2.52 5.61
CA VAL A 113 -9.92 -2.65 4.55
C VAL A 113 -8.68 -1.82 4.85
N ASN A 114 -8.87 -0.53 5.21
CA ASN A 114 -7.75 0.42 5.25
C ASN A 114 -6.95 0.37 6.56
N LEU A 115 -7.50 -0.19 7.63
CA LEU A 115 -6.88 -0.15 8.96
C LEU A 115 -6.82 -1.53 9.62
N ARG A 116 -7.95 -2.25 9.74
CA ARG A 116 -7.99 -3.56 10.38
C ARG A 116 -7.24 -4.61 9.60
N ALA A 117 -7.38 -4.65 8.27
CA ALA A 117 -6.66 -5.60 7.42
C ALA A 117 -5.12 -5.43 7.53
N PRO A 118 -4.54 -4.22 7.37
CA PRO A 118 -3.12 -3.98 7.63
C PRO A 118 -2.66 -4.46 9.01
N PHE A 119 -3.47 -4.24 10.05
CA PHE A 119 -3.16 -4.72 11.41
C PHE A 119 -3.07 -6.25 11.48
N ILE A 120 -4.04 -6.97 10.91
CA ILE A 120 -4.06 -8.43 10.92
C ILE A 120 -2.94 -9.01 10.06
N CYS A 121 -2.71 -8.47 8.86
CA CYS A 121 -1.62 -8.90 7.97
C CYS A 121 -0.25 -8.69 8.65
N LEU A 122 -0.06 -7.54 9.33
CA LEU A 122 1.14 -7.27 10.10
C LEU A 122 1.32 -8.29 11.24
N GLN A 123 0.28 -8.55 12.03
CA GLN A 123 0.34 -9.54 13.11
C GLN A 123 0.75 -10.93 12.61
N GLU A 124 0.21 -11.34 11.47
CA GLU A 124 0.49 -12.67 10.91
C GLU A 124 1.90 -12.72 10.30
N ALA A 125 2.32 -11.70 9.55
CA ALA A 125 3.66 -11.63 8.94
C ALA A 125 4.77 -11.63 9.99
N VAL A 126 4.59 -10.93 11.10
CA VAL A 126 5.58 -10.85 12.19
C VAL A 126 5.88 -12.21 12.83
N LYS A 127 4.93 -13.15 12.81
CA LYS A 127 5.17 -14.53 13.31
C LYS A 127 6.26 -15.25 12.49
N SER A 128 6.34 -14.98 11.19
CA SER A 128 7.40 -15.50 10.32
C SER A 128 8.66 -14.64 10.36
N MET A 129 8.54 -13.30 10.38
CA MET A 129 9.68 -12.39 10.36
C MET A 129 10.58 -12.51 11.59
N LYS A 130 10.01 -12.66 12.79
CA LYS A 130 10.78 -12.74 14.05
C LYS A 130 11.79 -13.88 14.07
N PRO A 131 11.43 -15.15 13.84
CA PRO A 131 12.40 -16.26 13.84
C PRO A 131 13.38 -16.20 12.69
N ARG A 132 13.07 -15.49 11.60
CA ARG A 132 13.94 -15.27 10.44
C ARG A 132 14.96 -14.13 10.67
N GLY A 133 14.89 -13.45 11.82
CA GLY A 133 15.86 -12.42 12.22
C GLY A 133 15.52 -11.01 11.76
N GLY A 134 14.31 -10.77 11.25
CA GLY A 134 13.82 -9.44 10.88
C GLY A 134 12.90 -9.44 9.67
N GLY A 135 12.55 -8.25 9.22
CA GLY A 135 11.70 -8.02 8.05
C GLY A 135 11.36 -6.55 7.84
N SER A 136 10.67 -6.25 6.75
CA SER A 136 10.21 -4.88 6.47
C SER A 136 8.72 -4.85 6.17
N ILE A 137 8.01 -3.94 6.83
CA ILE A 137 6.60 -3.67 6.61
C ILE A 137 6.47 -2.23 6.11
N VAL A 138 5.85 -2.07 4.94
CA VAL A 138 5.60 -0.78 4.30
C VAL A 138 4.10 -0.56 4.20
N ASN A 139 3.60 0.44 4.89
CA ASN A 139 2.19 0.82 4.84
C ASN A 139 1.99 1.94 3.81
N ILE A 140 1.06 1.76 2.88
CA ILE A 140 0.69 2.80 1.92
C ILE A 140 -0.41 3.67 2.55
N GLY A 141 0.01 4.81 3.05
CA GLY A 141 -0.82 5.84 3.64
C GLY A 141 -1.35 6.85 2.61
N SER A 142 -1.68 8.02 3.09
CA SER A 142 -2.11 9.16 2.27
C SER A 142 -1.77 10.46 2.99
N ILE A 143 -1.54 11.53 2.25
CA ILE A 143 -1.47 12.88 2.79
C ILE A 143 -2.75 13.27 3.54
N ASN A 144 -3.89 12.66 3.19
CA ASN A 144 -5.15 12.81 3.92
C ASN A 144 -5.12 12.23 5.34
N ALA A 145 -4.04 11.55 5.76
CA ALA A 145 -3.83 11.15 7.16
C ALA A 145 -3.67 12.34 8.12
N TYR A 146 -3.28 13.50 7.62
CA TYR A 146 -3.11 14.72 8.42
C TYR A 146 -4.34 15.61 8.36
N VAL A 147 -4.84 15.85 7.14
CA VAL A 147 -5.99 16.73 6.88
C VAL A 147 -6.80 16.13 5.75
N GLY A 148 -8.04 15.77 6.01
CA GLY A 148 -8.94 15.22 4.99
C GLY A 148 -9.64 16.30 4.17
N MET A 149 -9.93 15.98 2.92
CA MET A 149 -10.96 16.71 2.16
C MET A 149 -12.33 16.41 2.77
N SER A 150 -13.26 17.34 2.65
CA SER A 150 -14.60 17.24 3.29
C SER A 150 -15.37 15.98 2.87
N ASN A 151 -15.15 15.48 1.66
CA ASN A 151 -15.77 14.27 1.12
C ASN A 151 -14.94 12.99 1.33
N LEU A 152 -13.93 13.02 2.21
CA LEU A 152 -13.03 11.89 2.52
C LEU A 152 -12.96 11.58 4.02
N GLY A 153 -14.02 11.84 4.79
CA GLY A 153 -14.04 11.68 6.23
C GLY A 153 -13.56 10.31 6.71
N PRO A 154 -14.28 9.21 6.42
CA PRO A 154 -13.86 7.87 6.85
C PRO A 154 -12.49 7.45 6.33
N TYR A 155 -12.16 7.82 5.09
CA TYR A 155 -10.85 7.55 4.48
C TYR A 155 -9.71 8.20 5.28
N SER A 156 -9.83 9.50 5.57
CA SER A 156 -8.82 10.26 6.31
C SER A 156 -8.59 9.69 7.70
N VAL A 157 -9.67 9.33 8.42
CA VAL A 157 -9.56 8.69 9.74
C VAL A 157 -8.84 7.35 9.63
N SER A 158 -9.16 6.52 8.64
CA SER A 158 -8.50 5.24 8.44
C SER A 158 -6.99 5.38 8.18
N LYS A 159 -6.59 6.37 7.37
CA LYS A 159 -5.18 6.63 7.04
C LYS A 159 -4.42 7.30 8.19
N GLY A 160 -5.08 8.15 8.98
CA GLY A 160 -4.54 8.67 10.25
C GLY A 160 -4.31 7.56 11.28
N GLY A 161 -5.28 6.64 11.42
CA GLY A 161 -5.14 5.44 12.25
C GLY A 161 -3.98 4.55 11.80
N LEU A 162 -3.82 4.33 10.50
CA LEU A 162 -2.70 3.56 9.93
C LEU A 162 -1.34 4.21 10.25
N MET A 163 -1.25 5.53 10.19
CA MET A 163 -0.04 6.28 10.53
C MET A 163 0.33 6.10 12.01
N THR A 164 -0.63 6.19 12.91
CA THR A 164 -0.42 5.93 14.34
C THR A 164 -0.01 4.49 14.60
N MET A 165 -0.68 3.52 13.95
CA MET A 165 -0.35 2.10 14.04
C MET A 165 1.08 1.82 13.55
N THR A 166 1.52 2.46 12.48
CA THR A 166 2.89 2.33 11.95
C THR A 166 3.93 2.66 13.01
N ARG A 167 3.80 3.80 13.69
CA ARG A 167 4.73 4.22 14.75
C ARG A 167 4.68 3.31 15.97
N ASN A 168 3.48 2.88 16.37
CA ASN A 168 3.31 1.96 17.49
C ASN A 168 3.96 0.60 17.19
N ALA A 169 3.70 0.03 16.02
CA ALA A 169 4.28 -1.25 15.59
C ALA A 169 5.80 -1.17 15.47
N ALA A 170 6.34 -0.09 14.90
CA ALA A 170 7.79 0.14 14.83
C ALA A 170 8.43 0.09 16.23
N GLY A 171 7.84 0.79 17.20
CA GLY A 171 8.29 0.77 18.59
C GLY A 171 8.25 -0.63 19.22
N ALA A 172 7.16 -1.37 19.00
CA ALA A 172 6.98 -2.71 19.56
C ALA A 172 7.90 -3.78 18.93
N LEU A 173 8.27 -3.60 17.67
CA LEU A 173 8.99 -4.62 16.89
C LEU A 173 10.49 -4.37 16.74
N ARG A 174 11.02 -3.23 17.18
CA ARG A 174 12.42 -2.82 17.02
C ARG A 174 13.45 -3.86 17.48
N ASN A 175 13.17 -4.54 18.59
CA ASN A 175 14.08 -5.54 19.15
C ASN A 175 14.14 -6.84 18.34
N TYR A 176 13.20 -7.03 17.41
CA TYR A 176 13.15 -8.18 16.50
C TYR A 176 13.69 -7.85 15.11
N ARG A 177 14.25 -6.63 14.91
CA ARG A 177 14.70 -6.11 13.61
C ARG A 177 13.60 -6.10 12.54
N VAL A 178 12.33 -6.04 12.94
CA VAL A 178 11.22 -5.83 12.04
C VAL A 178 10.95 -4.32 11.97
N ARG A 179 11.20 -3.76 10.79
CA ARG A 179 10.99 -2.34 10.50
C ARG A 179 9.56 -2.12 10.00
N VAL A 180 8.95 -1.04 10.44
CA VAL A 180 7.60 -0.66 9.99
C VAL A 180 7.63 0.82 9.63
N ASN A 181 7.41 1.13 8.35
CA ASN A 181 7.41 2.49 7.83
C ASN A 181 6.16 2.75 7.00
N GLN A 182 5.86 4.02 6.75
CA GLN A 182 4.69 4.43 5.96
C GLN A 182 5.10 5.41 4.88
N ILE A 183 4.46 5.30 3.72
CA ILE A 183 4.51 6.29 2.65
C ILE A 183 3.14 6.93 2.56
N ASN A 184 3.02 8.20 2.89
CA ASN A 184 1.83 8.98 2.62
C ASN A 184 1.86 9.46 1.18
N VAL A 185 0.92 8.97 0.39
CA VAL A 185 0.90 9.21 -1.04
C VAL A 185 -0.01 10.40 -1.35
N GLY A 186 0.49 11.30 -2.17
CA GLY A 186 -0.28 12.39 -2.76
C GLY A 186 -1.13 11.96 -3.94
N TRP A 187 -1.56 12.93 -4.75
CA TRP A 187 -2.45 12.63 -5.86
C TRP A 187 -1.74 11.85 -6.96
N THR A 188 -2.17 10.62 -7.15
CA THR A 188 -1.53 9.64 -8.04
C THR A 188 -2.47 9.27 -9.19
N LEU A 189 -1.97 9.33 -10.41
CA LEU A 189 -2.69 8.88 -11.59
C LEU A 189 -2.70 7.35 -11.65
N THR A 190 -3.89 6.77 -11.55
CA THR A 190 -4.14 5.33 -11.67
C THR A 190 -5.49 5.11 -12.35
N GLU A 191 -5.73 3.91 -12.86
CA GLU A 191 -7.03 3.52 -13.43
C GLU A 191 -8.17 3.66 -12.39
N GLY A 192 -7.83 3.43 -11.11
CA GLY A 192 -8.75 3.63 -9.98
C GLY A 192 -9.14 5.09 -9.81
N GLU A 193 -8.16 5.99 -9.87
CA GLU A 193 -8.39 7.44 -9.78
C GLU A 193 -9.19 7.96 -10.98
N GLU A 194 -8.88 7.53 -12.19
CA GLU A 194 -9.66 7.89 -13.38
C GLU A 194 -11.14 7.47 -13.26
N ARG A 195 -11.37 6.29 -12.66
CA ARG A 195 -12.75 5.82 -12.39
C ARG A 195 -13.45 6.71 -11.37
N VAL A 196 -12.76 7.10 -10.29
CA VAL A 196 -13.30 7.99 -9.26
C VAL A 196 -13.64 9.35 -9.86
N GLN A 197 -12.75 9.95 -10.67
CA GLN A 197 -13.00 11.24 -11.31
C GLN A 197 -14.22 11.19 -12.24
N ARG A 198 -14.40 10.07 -12.98
CA ARG A 198 -15.62 9.87 -13.79
C ARG A 198 -16.88 9.75 -12.93
N LEU A 199 -16.82 9.06 -11.79
CA LEU A 199 -17.97 8.94 -10.86
C LEU A 199 -18.30 10.27 -10.19
N ASP A 200 -17.31 11.12 -9.96
CA ASP A 200 -17.47 12.50 -9.46
C ASP A 200 -17.96 13.46 -10.56
N GLY A 201 -18.32 12.96 -11.76
CA GLY A 201 -18.87 13.75 -12.87
C GLY A 201 -17.86 14.63 -13.61
N LYS A 202 -16.57 14.37 -13.46
CA LYS A 202 -15.52 15.12 -14.16
C LYS A 202 -15.46 14.74 -15.65
N GLY A 203 -15.33 15.74 -16.51
CA GLY A 203 -15.13 15.57 -17.94
C GLY A 203 -13.72 15.11 -18.31
N PRO A 204 -13.43 14.84 -19.58
CA PRO A 204 -12.12 14.32 -20.04
C PRO A 204 -10.94 15.27 -19.75
N GLU A 205 -11.21 16.56 -19.56
CA GLU A 205 -10.23 17.61 -19.23
C GLU A 205 -9.70 17.54 -17.80
N TRP A 206 -10.30 16.77 -16.91
CA TRP A 206 -9.94 16.72 -15.48
C TRP A 206 -8.44 16.52 -15.24
N LEU A 207 -7.81 15.69 -16.07
CA LEU A 207 -6.37 15.40 -15.92
C LEU A 207 -5.53 16.61 -16.30
N THR A 208 -5.88 17.33 -17.35
CA THR A 208 -5.21 18.57 -17.76
C THR A 208 -5.31 19.62 -16.65
N ASP A 209 -6.48 19.79 -16.09
CA ASP A 209 -6.74 20.73 -14.98
C ASP A 209 -5.95 20.32 -13.72
N ALA A 210 -5.95 19.03 -13.40
CA ALA A 210 -5.19 18.49 -12.28
C ALA A 210 -3.67 18.74 -12.45
N ILE A 211 -3.12 18.46 -13.63
CA ILE A 211 -1.71 18.68 -13.95
C ILE A 211 -1.34 20.17 -13.84
N ALA A 212 -2.19 21.06 -14.34
CA ALA A 212 -1.97 22.50 -14.29
C ALA A 212 -1.79 23.03 -12.87
N THR A 213 -2.33 22.34 -11.86
CA THR A 213 -2.18 22.71 -10.45
C THR A 213 -0.92 22.15 -9.80
N ARG A 214 -0.14 21.28 -10.48
CA ARG A 214 1.00 20.58 -9.89
C ARG A 214 2.31 21.31 -10.14
N PRO A 215 3.11 21.59 -9.07
CA PRO A 215 4.40 22.30 -9.21
C PRO A 215 5.38 21.64 -10.19
N PHE A 216 5.39 20.29 -10.24
CA PHE A 216 6.29 19.53 -11.13
C PHE A 216 5.61 19.10 -12.45
N GLY A 217 4.46 19.71 -12.82
CA GLY A 217 3.81 19.52 -14.11
C GLY A 217 3.25 18.11 -14.37
N ARG A 218 3.05 17.29 -13.35
CA ARG A 218 2.42 15.96 -13.45
C ARG A 218 1.83 15.51 -12.12
N LEU A 219 0.92 14.55 -12.16
CA LEU A 219 0.55 13.77 -10.99
C LEU A 219 1.64 12.74 -10.66
N LEU A 220 1.60 12.19 -9.44
CA LEU A 220 2.42 11.00 -9.13
C LEU A 220 1.98 9.82 -10.01
N ALA A 221 2.92 8.95 -10.31
CA ALA A 221 2.68 7.69 -11.00
C ALA A 221 2.99 6.51 -10.07
N PRO A 222 2.41 5.31 -10.26
CA PRO A 222 2.71 4.12 -9.46
C PRO A 222 4.22 3.83 -9.31
N GLY A 223 5.02 4.14 -10.34
CA GLY A 223 6.47 3.99 -10.31
C GLY A 223 7.16 4.89 -9.27
N ASP A 224 6.65 6.10 -9.01
CA ASP A 224 7.23 6.99 -7.98
C ASP A 224 7.08 6.36 -6.60
N ILE A 225 5.91 5.77 -6.32
CA ILE A 225 5.62 5.09 -5.05
C ILE A 225 6.43 3.81 -4.94
N ALA A 226 6.59 3.08 -6.04
CA ALA A 226 7.35 1.83 -6.08
C ALA A 226 8.82 2.04 -5.70
N LEU A 227 9.46 3.13 -6.15
CA LEU A 227 10.83 3.49 -5.76
C LEU A 227 10.95 3.77 -4.25
N ALA A 228 10.01 4.52 -3.68
CA ALA A 228 9.99 4.79 -2.25
C ALA A 228 9.70 3.51 -1.42
N ALA A 229 8.81 2.65 -1.92
CA ALA A 229 8.52 1.35 -1.30
C ALA A 229 9.75 0.43 -1.34
N ALA A 230 10.48 0.38 -2.46
CA ALA A 230 11.72 -0.38 -2.60
C ALA A 230 12.81 0.09 -1.62
N TYR A 231 12.95 1.40 -1.42
CA TYR A 231 13.85 1.95 -0.41
C TYR A 231 13.51 1.43 0.99
N PHE A 232 12.24 1.51 1.42
CA PHE A 232 11.86 1.00 2.73
C PHE A 232 11.89 -0.53 2.82
N ALA A 233 11.68 -1.24 1.73
CA ALA A 233 11.74 -2.70 1.70
C ALA A 233 13.17 -3.24 1.80
N SER A 234 14.14 -2.54 1.22
CA SER A 234 15.54 -2.97 1.09
C SER A 234 16.39 -2.66 2.33
N ASP A 235 17.64 -3.15 2.28
CA ASP A 235 18.66 -2.87 3.30
C ASP A 235 19.18 -1.42 3.26
N ASP A 236 18.88 -0.65 2.19
CA ASP A 236 19.20 0.78 2.10
C ASP A 236 18.55 1.60 3.25
N SER A 237 17.48 1.07 3.84
CA SER A 237 16.78 1.65 4.99
C SER A 237 16.90 0.81 6.28
N ALA A 238 17.96 0.02 6.42
CA ALA A 238 18.14 -0.96 7.52
C ALA A 238 18.02 -0.34 8.94
N LEU A 239 18.35 0.92 9.10
CA LEU A 239 18.29 1.64 10.38
C LEU A 239 17.04 2.54 10.52
N ILE A 240 16.08 2.46 9.59
CA ILE A 240 14.90 3.32 9.56
C ILE A 240 13.66 2.51 9.93
N THR A 241 13.00 2.91 11.02
CA THR A 241 11.71 2.36 11.43
C THR A 241 10.85 3.44 12.09
N GLY A 242 9.54 3.38 11.93
CA GLY A 242 8.59 4.39 12.43
C GLY A 242 8.53 5.67 11.61
N SER A 243 9.24 5.71 10.47
CA SER A 243 9.21 6.87 9.57
C SER A 243 7.90 6.92 8.79
N VAL A 244 7.48 8.16 8.55
CA VAL A 244 6.40 8.51 7.64
C VAL A 244 7.00 9.42 6.57
N LEU A 245 7.03 8.93 5.34
CA LEU A 245 7.51 9.69 4.18
C LEU A 245 6.30 10.26 3.45
N ASP A 246 6.22 11.57 3.35
CA ASP A 246 5.20 12.24 2.54
C ASP A 246 5.71 12.35 1.10
N LEU A 247 5.13 11.56 0.21
CA LEU A 247 5.40 11.60 -1.22
C LEU A 247 4.36 12.50 -1.88
N GLU A 248 4.62 13.80 -1.85
CA GLU A 248 3.72 14.84 -2.33
C GLU A 248 4.55 16.04 -2.83
N GLN A 249 3.97 16.81 -3.76
CA GLN A 249 4.60 17.98 -4.36
C GLN A 249 4.37 19.25 -3.55
N PHE A 250 3.36 19.26 -2.69
CA PHE A 250 3.06 20.36 -1.77
C PHE A 250 3.52 19.99 -0.36
N PRO A 251 4.47 20.73 0.23
CA PRO A 251 4.85 20.51 1.61
C PRO A 251 3.66 20.69 2.55
N LEU A 252 3.41 19.72 3.42
CA LEU A 252 2.32 19.78 4.38
C LEU A 252 2.60 20.88 5.42
N GLY A 253 1.56 21.66 5.75
CA GLY A 253 1.66 22.74 6.74
C GLY A 253 2.18 24.06 6.18
N ILE A 254 2.43 24.16 4.89
CA ILE A 254 2.72 25.45 4.23
C ILE A 254 1.39 25.99 3.66
N PHE A 255 1.06 27.22 4.03
CA PHE A 255 -0.09 27.90 3.44
C PHE A 255 0.27 28.33 2.00
N PRO A 256 -0.63 28.17 1.02
CA PRO A 256 -0.42 28.74 -0.30
C PRO A 256 -0.29 30.27 -0.19
N GLU A 257 0.69 30.83 -0.89
CA GLU A 257 0.86 32.28 -1.03
C GLU A 257 -0.22 32.91 -1.90
#